data_7f6805252167b96f0a807cfee7645fee
#
_entry.id   7f6805252167b96f0a807cfee7645fee
#
_cell.length_a   1.000
_cell.length_b   1.000
_cell.length_c   1.000
_cell.angle_alpha   90.00
_cell.angle_beta   90.00
_cell.angle_gamma   90.00
#
_symmetry.space_group_name_H-M   'P 1'
#
loop_
_entity.id
_entity.type
_entity.pdbx_description
1 polymer ?
#
loop_
_entity_poly.entity_id
_entity_poly.type
_entity_poly.pdbx_seq_one_letter_code
_entity_poly.pdbx_strand_id
1 'polypeptide(L)'
;MPQIFRLTIQPRRVLLLLAAMALGLITGCGRLSGTDSSEGVKLYQQGNYLGAVNSFQRALDSQPGNPDCFYNLGATYHQQAKLFGRAGDLETAEQYYHLCLARSPNHPACQRGLAVLLVETGRSPEALEQLQQWAAREPNNAEPRIELARICHEQGDEFDAENYLVDAVTLAPDNPRALVALGQIREASGDSRQALANYSRALEIDRNQPTVAAKVATLAGDTSAPVIATAPAGGGASYPPR
;
A
#
# COMPACT_ATOMS: atom_id res chain seq x y z
N MET A 1 -11.89 81.21 27.48
CA MET A 1 -12.82 80.43 26.63
C MET A 1 -11.97 79.47 25.79
N PRO A 2 -12.04 78.15 26.00
CA PRO A 2 -11.31 77.17 25.18
C PRO A 2 -12.21 76.80 23.99
N GLN A 3 -11.64 76.86 22.80
CA GLN A 3 -12.27 76.38 21.59
C GLN A 3 -12.20 74.85 21.48
N ILE A 4 -13.32 74.21 21.45
CA ILE A 4 -13.47 72.79 21.26
C ILE A 4 -13.40 72.46 19.75
N PHE A 5 -12.29 71.87 19.29
CA PHE A 5 -12.17 71.35 17.94
C PHE A 5 -13.01 70.07 17.84
N ARG A 6 -14.15 70.12 17.13
CA ARG A 6 -14.95 68.96 16.74
C ARG A 6 -14.30 68.32 15.52
N LEU A 7 -13.60 67.19 15.71
CA LEU A 7 -13.21 66.27 14.62
C LEU A 7 -14.46 65.57 14.10
N THR A 8 -14.99 66.00 12.98
CA THR A 8 -16.01 65.27 12.22
C THR A 8 -15.36 64.16 11.43
N ILE A 9 -15.36 62.94 11.98
CA ILE A 9 -14.93 61.73 11.28
C ILE A 9 -16.01 61.38 10.26
N GLN A 10 -15.73 61.46 8.95
CA GLN A 10 -16.64 61.10 7.89
C GLN A 10 -16.96 59.60 7.94
N PRO A 11 -18.24 59.18 8.03
CA PRO A 11 -18.63 57.77 8.19
C PRO A 11 -18.20 56.87 7.01
N ARG A 12 -17.98 57.46 5.83
CA ARG A 12 -17.48 56.72 4.65
C ARG A 12 -16.05 56.19 4.79
N ARG A 13 -15.18 56.85 5.53
CA ARG A 13 -13.77 56.41 5.74
C ARG A 13 -13.67 55.30 6.79
N VAL A 14 -14.55 55.24 7.77
CA VAL A 14 -14.63 54.18 8.76
C VAL A 14 -15.16 52.89 8.14
N LEU A 15 -16.13 52.99 7.21
CA LEU A 15 -16.68 51.82 6.51
C LEU A 15 -15.65 51.15 5.57
N LEU A 16 -14.78 51.94 4.93
CA LEU A 16 -13.72 51.44 4.06
C LEU A 16 -12.57 50.76 4.85
N LEU A 17 -12.28 51.21 6.04
CA LEU A 17 -11.26 50.60 6.92
C LEU A 17 -11.75 49.28 7.54
N LEU A 18 -13.05 49.17 7.86
CA LEU A 18 -13.66 47.94 8.35
C LEU A 18 -13.80 46.90 7.24
N ALA A 19 -14.06 47.29 5.99
CA ALA A 19 -14.09 46.40 4.84
C ALA A 19 -12.69 45.87 4.47
N ALA A 20 -11.64 46.67 4.63
CA ALA A 20 -10.27 46.24 4.39
C ALA A 20 -9.75 45.25 5.46
N MET A 21 -10.20 45.34 6.73
CA MET A 21 -9.89 44.36 7.76
C MET A 21 -10.63 43.05 7.60
N ALA A 22 -11.84 43.04 7.04
CA ALA A 22 -12.58 41.79 6.79
C ALA A 22 -12.04 40.98 5.60
N LEU A 23 -11.38 41.64 4.62
CA LEU A 23 -10.78 40.93 3.49
C LEU A 23 -9.40 40.28 3.81
N GLY A 24 -8.75 40.68 4.90
CA GLY A 24 -7.43 40.16 5.31
C GLY A 24 -7.47 38.80 6.04
N LEU A 25 -8.64 38.32 6.46
CA LEU A 25 -8.80 37.10 7.26
C LEU A 25 -9.18 35.86 6.44
N ILE A 26 -9.39 35.98 5.13
CA ILE A 26 -9.84 34.84 4.28
C ILE A 26 -8.68 34.19 3.47
N THR A 27 -7.48 34.75 3.49
CA THR A 27 -6.35 34.24 2.66
C THR A 27 -5.35 33.35 3.40
N GLY A 28 -5.65 32.91 4.62
CA GLY A 28 -4.69 32.19 5.48
C GLY A 28 -4.81 30.66 5.57
N CYS A 29 -5.93 30.03 5.20
CA CYS A 29 -6.15 28.60 5.54
C CYS A 29 -5.97 27.58 4.40
N GLY A 30 -5.71 28.00 3.16
CA GLY A 30 -5.67 27.06 2.04
C GLY A 30 -4.30 26.45 1.70
N ARG A 31 -3.22 26.91 2.33
CA ARG A 31 -1.85 26.53 1.95
C ARG A 31 -1.09 25.66 2.95
N LEU A 32 -1.59 25.49 4.17
CA LEU A 32 -0.89 24.79 5.26
C LEU A 32 -1.13 23.28 5.26
N SER A 33 -2.25 22.78 4.74
CA SER A 33 -2.61 21.36 4.83
C SER A 33 -1.70 20.43 4.02
N GLY A 34 -1.21 20.87 2.87
CA GLY A 34 -0.26 20.08 2.06
C GLY A 34 1.12 19.97 2.72
N THR A 35 1.52 20.98 3.50
CA THR A 35 2.80 21.01 4.22
C THR A 35 2.78 20.10 5.44
N ASP A 36 1.67 20.03 6.18
CA ASP A 36 1.56 19.18 7.38
C ASP A 36 1.57 17.70 7.03
N SER A 37 0.86 17.27 5.97
CA SER A 37 0.93 15.89 5.50
C SER A 37 2.32 15.50 5.01
N SER A 38 2.99 16.35 4.25
CA SER A 38 4.36 16.08 3.75
C SER A 38 5.38 16.07 4.88
N GLU A 39 5.25 16.96 5.87
CA GLU A 39 6.09 16.94 7.07
C GLU A 39 5.85 15.68 7.90
N GLY A 40 4.59 15.24 8.04
CA GLY A 40 4.23 13.99 8.71
C GLY A 40 4.90 12.78 8.05
N VAL A 41 4.87 12.68 6.71
CA VAL A 41 5.56 11.61 5.97
C VAL A 41 7.07 11.64 6.21
N LYS A 42 7.68 12.81 6.16
CA LYS A 42 9.11 12.96 6.43
C LYS A 42 9.48 12.53 7.86
N LEU A 43 8.70 12.95 8.85
CA LEU A 43 8.90 12.54 10.24
C LEU A 43 8.73 11.04 10.44
N TYR A 44 7.74 10.43 9.76
CA TYR A 44 7.55 8.98 9.75
C TYR A 44 8.78 8.26 9.18
N GLN A 45 9.31 8.71 8.05
CA GLN A 45 10.51 8.13 7.41
C GLN A 45 11.76 8.27 8.30
N GLN A 46 11.82 9.30 9.13
CA GLN A 46 12.88 9.52 10.13
C GLN A 46 12.70 8.70 11.42
N GLY A 47 11.61 7.93 11.55
CA GLY A 47 11.28 7.20 12.77
C GLY A 47 10.71 8.07 13.89
N ASN A 48 10.46 9.36 13.64
CA ASN A 48 9.80 10.25 14.59
C ASN A 48 8.27 10.11 14.50
N TYR A 49 7.77 8.97 14.97
CA TYR A 49 6.35 8.64 14.86
C TYR A 49 5.44 9.56 15.66
N LEU A 50 5.90 10.04 16.84
CA LEU A 50 5.13 11.01 17.62
C LEU A 50 4.96 12.34 16.87
N GLY A 51 6.04 12.83 16.29
CA GLY A 51 6.02 14.02 15.43
C GLY A 51 5.12 13.82 14.20
N ALA A 52 5.18 12.63 13.58
CA ALA A 52 4.35 12.27 12.44
C ALA A 52 2.85 12.30 12.80
N VAL A 53 2.45 11.67 13.92
CA VAL A 53 1.06 11.71 14.42
C VAL A 53 0.59 13.15 14.59
N ASN A 54 1.37 14.01 15.27
CA ASN A 54 1.00 15.42 15.47
C ASN A 54 0.83 16.17 14.15
N SER A 55 1.68 15.91 13.15
CA SER A 55 1.58 16.54 11.84
C SER A 55 0.37 16.04 11.06
N PHE A 56 0.09 14.73 11.07
CA PHE A 56 -1.09 14.17 10.41
C PHE A 56 -2.40 14.60 11.09
N GLN A 57 -2.42 14.78 12.41
CA GLN A 57 -3.58 15.35 13.11
C GLN A 57 -3.85 16.78 12.69
N ARG A 58 -2.83 17.65 12.62
CA ARG A 58 -3.01 19.02 12.09
C ARG A 58 -3.49 19.02 10.63
N ALA A 59 -2.97 18.10 9.80
CA ALA A 59 -3.46 17.94 8.43
C ALA A 59 -4.93 17.53 8.40
N LEU A 60 -5.36 16.64 9.30
CA LEU A 60 -6.74 16.23 9.44
C LEU A 60 -7.64 17.35 9.94
N ASP A 61 -7.17 18.19 10.89
CA ASP A 61 -7.89 19.39 11.35
C ASP A 61 -8.12 20.37 10.21
N SER A 62 -7.15 20.48 9.29
CA SER A 62 -7.25 21.34 8.10
C SER A 62 -8.15 20.75 7.00
N GLN A 63 -8.22 19.42 6.92
CA GLN A 63 -9.00 18.66 5.93
C GLN A 63 -9.78 17.54 6.62
N PRO A 64 -10.84 17.87 7.37
CA PRO A 64 -11.65 16.88 8.08
C PRO A 64 -12.27 15.87 7.11
N GLY A 65 -11.94 14.59 7.28
CA GLY A 65 -12.46 13.53 6.42
C GLY A 65 -11.58 13.17 5.23
N ASN A 66 -10.37 13.70 5.10
CA ASN A 66 -9.41 13.27 4.09
C ASN A 66 -8.96 11.82 4.38
N PRO A 67 -9.22 10.85 3.48
CA PRO A 67 -8.90 9.44 3.71
C PRO A 67 -7.39 9.20 3.84
N ASP A 68 -6.54 9.97 3.14
CA ASP A 68 -5.08 9.83 3.24
C ASP A 68 -4.56 10.21 4.63
N CYS A 69 -5.17 11.20 5.29
CA CYS A 69 -4.80 11.55 6.67
C CYS A 69 -5.14 10.43 7.65
N PHE A 70 -6.31 9.79 7.50
CA PHE A 70 -6.67 8.62 8.30
C PHE A 70 -5.73 7.44 8.04
N TYR A 71 -5.40 7.17 6.76
CA TYR A 71 -4.41 6.15 6.42
C TYR A 71 -3.07 6.39 7.09
N ASN A 72 -2.54 7.61 6.98
CA ASN A 72 -1.24 7.96 7.55
C ASN A 72 -1.21 7.83 9.08
N LEU A 73 -2.28 8.23 9.76
CA LEU A 73 -2.43 8.01 11.21
C LEU A 73 -2.49 6.52 11.53
N GLY A 74 -3.33 5.74 10.84
CA GLY A 74 -3.42 4.30 11.01
C GLY A 74 -2.06 3.61 10.81
N ALA A 75 -1.37 3.90 9.71
CA ALA A 75 -0.04 3.34 9.42
C ALA A 75 1.00 3.73 10.47
N THR A 76 0.92 4.96 11.01
CA THR A 76 1.86 5.43 12.04
C THR A 76 1.63 4.71 13.36
N TYR A 77 0.38 4.57 13.83
CA TYR A 77 0.06 3.80 15.04
C TYR A 77 0.39 2.33 14.88
N HIS A 78 0.10 1.74 13.72
CA HIS A 78 0.44 0.34 13.42
C HIS A 78 1.96 0.11 13.54
N GLN A 79 2.76 1.02 12.97
CA GLN A 79 4.22 0.94 13.08
C GLN A 79 4.72 1.15 14.52
N GLN A 80 4.09 2.04 15.30
CA GLN A 80 4.41 2.21 16.73
C GLN A 80 4.12 0.95 17.53
N ALA A 81 2.98 0.29 17.27
CA ALA A 81 2.65 -0.97 17.92
C ALA A 81 3.70 -2.05 17.65
N LYS A 82 4.15 -2.16 16.39
CA LYS A 82 5.20 -3.13 16.00
C LYS A 82 6.55 -2.87 16.68
N LEU A 83 6.93 -1.62 16.83
CA LEU A 83 8.24 -1.27 17.35
C LEU A 83 8.29 -1.15 18.88
N PHE A 84 7.21 -0.70 19.49
CA PHE A 84 7.19 -0.34 20.90
C PHE A 84 6.23 -1.17 21.75
N GLY A 85 5.34 -1.96 21.12
CA GLY A 85 4.38 -2.82 21.81
C GLY A 85 3.43 -2.05 22.74
N ARG A 86 3.11 -0.78 22.44
CA ARG A 86 2.23 0.02 23.28
C ARG A 86 0.81 -0.52 23.24
N ALA A 87 0.23 -0.71 24.42
CA ALA A 87 -1.17 -1.08 24.53
C ALA A 87 -2.07 -0.02 23.87
N GLY A 88 -3.02 -0.46 23.05
CA GLY A 88 -3.99 0.41 22.37
C GLY A 88 -3.54 0.98 21.03
N ASP A 89 -2.26 0.87 20.65
CA ASP A 89 -1.80 1.40 19.34
C ASP A 89 -2.38 0.59 18.17
N LEU A 90 -2.54 -0.75 18.31
CA LEU A 90 -3.16 -1.58 17.28
C LEU A 90 -4.65 -1.26 17.10
N GLU A 91 -5.37 -1.13 18.19
CA GLU A 91 -6.80 -0.75 18.18
C GLU A 91 -6.98 0.65 17.58
N THR A 92 -6.08 1.58 17.91
CA THR A 92 -6.09 2.93 17.35
C THR A 92 -5.80 2.90 15.83
N ALA A 93 -4.86 2.09 15.39
CA ALA A 93 -4.54 1.90 13.97
C ALA A 93 -5.74 1.34 13.20
N GLU A 94 -6.39 0.31 13.76
CA GLU A 94 -7.59 -0.31 13.18
C GLU A 94 -8.73 0.70 13.03
N GLN A 95 -8.98 1.50 14.07
CA GLN A 95 -9.99 2.57 14.03
C GLN A 95 -9.72 3.58 12.92
N TYR A 96 -8.47 4.01 12.74
CA TYR A 96 -8.11 4.94 11.66
C TYR A 96 -8.26 4.31 10.27
N TYR A 97 -7.92 3.03 10.08
CA TYR A 97 -8.19 2.34 8.83
C TYR A 97 -9.68 2.25 8.54
N HIS A 98 -10.51 1.95 9.54
CA HIS A 98 -11.97 1.96 9.38
C HIS A 98 -12.51 3.35 9.06
N LEU A 99 -12.02 4.42 9.69
CA LEU A 99 -12.39 5.80 9.35
C LEU A 99 -12.02 6.16 7.91
N CYS A 100 -10.84 5.73 7.45
CA CYS A 100 -10.43 5.86 6.06
C CYS A 100 -11.44 5.19 5.12
N LEU A 101 -11.75 3.92 5.37
CA LEU A 101 -12.65 3.12 4.53
C LEU A 101 -14.11 3.61 4.61
N ALA A 102 -14.53 4.21 5.72
CA ALA A 102 -15.83 4.88 5.81
C ALA A 102 -15.93 6.11 4.91
N ARG A 103 -14.81 6.78 4.62
CA ARG A 103 -14.75 7.93 3.70
C ARG A 103 -14.49 7.52 2.26
N SER A 104 -13.66 6.52 2.07
CA SER A 104 -13.29 5.98 0.76
C SER A 104 -13.24 4.45 0.84
N PRO A 105 -14.37 3.76 0.57
CA PRO A 105 -14.50 2.30 0.73
C PRO A 105 -13.51 1.48 -0.10
N ASN A 106 -13.01 2.05 -1.18
CA ASN A 106 -12.07 1.38 -2.10
C ASN A 106 -10.65 1.98 -2.03
N HIS A 107 -10.30 2.66 -0.94
CA HIS A 107 -8.96 3.24 -0.77
C HIS A 107 -7.90 2.13 -0.65
N PRO A 108 -7.00 1.96 -1.64
CA PRO A 108 -6.16 0.76 -1.71
C PRO A 108 -5.21 0.61 -0.52
N ALA A 109 -4.62 1.72 -0.07
CA ALA A 109 -3.67 1.68 1.04
C ALA A 109 -4.38 1.34 2.37
N CYS A 110 -5.63 1.81 2.59
CA CYS A 110 -6.39 1.48 3.79
C CYS A 110 -6.87 0.03 3.77
N GLN A 111 -7.34 -0.47 2.63
CA GLN A 111 -7.71 -1.88 2.45
C GLN A 111 -6.52 -2.80 2.78
N ARG A 112 -5.34 -2.49 2.23
CA ARG A 112 -4.10 -3.23 2.51
C ARG A 112 -3.66 -3.09 3.95
N GLY A 113 -3.66 -1.87 4.51
CA GLY A 113 -3.22 -1.62 5.88
C GLY A 113 -4.07 -2.36 6.90
N LEU A 114 -5.40 -2.36 6.74
CA LEU A 114 -6.31 -3.11 7.60
C LEU A 114 -6.10 -4.63 7.44
N ALA A 115 -5.98 -5.14 6.21
CA ALA A 115 -5.75 -6.55 5.97
C ALA A 115 -4.44 -7.05 6.62
N VAL A 116 -3.36 -6.27 6.53
CA VAL A 116 -2.07 -6.59 7.19
C VAL A 116 -2.25 -6.63 8.71
N LEU A 117 -2.90 -5.61 9.30
CA LEU A 117 -3.15 -5.55 10.74
C LEU A 117 -3.97 -6.75 11.22
N LEU A 118 -5.03 -7.12 10.49
CA LEU A 118 -5.87 -8.27 10.83
C LEU A 118 -5.08 -9.58 10.79
N VAL A 119 -4.23 -9.78 9.78
CA VAL A 119 -3.36 -10.98 9.69
C VAL A 119 -2.35 -11.01 10.84
N GLU A 120 -1.67 -9.91 11.14
CA GLU A 120 -0.70 -9.81 12.23
C GLU A 120 -1.32 -10.02 13.62
N THR A 121 -2.61 -9.74 13.77
CA THR A 121 -3.39 -9.99 14.99
C THR A 121 -4.07 -11.36 15.02
N GLY A 122 -3.79 -12.26 14.05
CA GLY A 122 -4.36 -13.61 13.98
C GLY A 122 -5.79 -13.66 13.45
N ARG A 123 -6.30 -12.58 12.90
CA ARG A 123 -7.67 -12.43 12.36
C ARG A 123 -7.70 -12.58 10.83
N SER A 124 -6.92 -13.52 10.30
CA SER A 124 -6.83 -13.76 8.85
C SER A 124 -8.17 -14.03 8.15
N PRO A 125 -9.14 -14.76 8.73
CA PRO A 125 -10.45 -14.92 8.11
C PRO A 125 -11.18 -13.59 7.87
N GLU A 126 -11.08 -12.64 8.80
CA GLU A 126 -11.68 -11.30 8.65
C GLU A 126 -10.97 -10.49 7.54
N ALA A 127 -9.65 -10.63 7.43
CA ALA A 127 -8.88 -10.00 6.35
C ALA A 127 -9.30 -10.53 4.98
N LEU A 128 -9.48 -11.84 4.83
CA LEU A 128 -9.96 -12.47 3.59
C LEU A 128 -11.37 -11.96 3.23
N GLU A 129 -12.29 -11.95 4.19
CA GLU A 129 -13.66 -11.46 3.98
C GLU A 129 -13.66 -9.98 3.52
N GLN A 130 -12.89 -9.14 4.18
CA GLN A 130 -12.75 -7.71 3.83
C GLN A 130 -12.23 -7.53 2.40
N LEU A 131 -11.20 -8.27 2.01
CA LEU A 131 -10.61 -8.18 0.66
C LEU A 131 -11.54 -8.78 -0.41
N GLN A 132 -12.28 -9.86 -0.11
CA GLN A 132 -13.31 -10.42 -1.00
C GLN A 132 -14.44 -9.40 -1.23
N GLN A 133 -14.89 -8.70 -0.20
CA GLN A 133 -15.86 -7.62 -0.34
C GLN A 133 -15.31 -6.47 -1.19
N TRP A 134 -14.02 -6.13 -1.08
CA TRP A 134 -13.40 -5.15 -1.95
C TRP A 134 -13.34 -5.64 -3.41
N ALA A 135 -12.95 -6.90 -3.65
CA ALA A 135 -12.96 -7.50 -4.98
C ALA A 135 -14.37 -7.51 -5.62
N ALA A 136 -15.39 -7.76 -4.81
CA ALA A 136 -16.79 -7.74 -5.28
C ALA A 136 -17.28 -6.32 -5.65
N ARG A 137 -16.83 -5.29 -4.91
CA ARG A 137 -17.14 -3.89 -5.24
C ARG A 137 -16.40 -3.39 -6.48
N GLU A 138 -15.20 -3.91 -6.74
CA GLU A 138 -14.34 -3.51 -7.86
C GLU A 138 -13.90 -4.73 -8.68
N PRO A 139 -14.80 -5.36 -9.44
CA PRO A 139 -14.53 -6.63 -10.12
C PRO A 139 -13.40 -6.55 -11.15
N ASN A 140 -13.15 -5.38 -11.72
CA ASN A 140 -12.10 -5.13 -12.70
C ASN A 140 -10.78 -4.63 -12.10
N ASN A 141 -10.68 -4.50 -10.78
CA ASN A 141 -9.46 -4.09 -10.10
C ASN A 141 -8.62 -5.31 -9.71
N ALA A 142 -7.35 -5.32 -10.11
CA ALA A 142 -6.42 -6.41 -9.79
C ALA A 142 -5.94 -6.36 -8.32
N GLU A 143 -5.90 -5.17 -7.69
CA GLU A 143 -5.30 -4.99 -6.36
C GLU A 143 -5.90 -5.89 -5.26
N PRO A 144 -7.24 -6.03 -5.11
CA PRO A 144 -7.78 -6.92 -4.09
C PRO A 144 -7.36 -8.38 -4.29
N ARG A 145 -7.20 -8.82 -5.54
CA ARG A 145 -6.75 -10.20 -5.85
C ARG A 145 -5.29 -10.42 -5.49
N ILE A 146 -4.44 -9.41 -5.70
CA ILE A 146 -3.03 -9.46 -5.28
C ILE A 146 -2.93 -9.56 -3.75
N GLU A 147 -3.75 -8.83 -3.01
CA GLU A 147 -3.75 -8.90 -1.55
C GLU A 147 -4.35 -10.22 -1.02
N LEU A 148 -5.41 -10.76 -1.66
CA LEU A 148 -5.94 -12.09 -1.35
C LEU A 148 -4.88 -13.16 -1.56
N ALA A 149 -4.20 -13.14 -2.69
CA ALA A 149 -3.11 -14.06 -2.98
C ALA A 149 -1.99 -14.01 -1.94
N ARG A 150 -1.63 -12.81 -1.48
CA ARG A 150 -0.62 -12.64 -0.42
C ARG A 150 -1.04 -13.35 0.87
N ILE A 151 -2.29 -13.19 1.29
CA ILE A 151 -2.78 -13.84 2.53
C ILE A 151 -2.82 -15.36 2.35
N CYS A 152 -3.31 -15.88 1.21
CA CYS A 152 -3.31 -17.31 0.91
C CYS A 152 -1.89 -17.89 0.95
N HIS A 153 -0.94 -17.21 0.33
CA HIS A 153 0.49 -17.62 0.37
C HIS A 153 1.05 -17.62 1.79
N GLU A 154 0.78 -16.60 2.62
CA GLU A 154 1.20 -16.54 4.01
C GLU A 154 0.59 -17.67 4.87
N GLN A 155 -0.56 -18.22 4.47
CA GLN A 155 -1.22 -19.37 5.09
C GLN A 155 -0.75 -20.72 4.52
N GLY A 156 0.09 -20.71 3.48
CA GLY A 156 0.57 -21.91 2.79
C GLY A 156 -0.41 -22.47 1.75
N ASP A 157 -1.47 -21.72 1.43
CA ASP A 157 -2.41 -22.08 0.38
C ASP A 157 -1.92 -21.55 -0.98
N GLU A 158 -0.91 -22.23 -1.52
CA GLU A 158 -0.26 -21.85 -2.78
C GLU A 158 -1.22 -21.97 -3.98
N PHE A 159 -2.18 -22.89 -3.91
CA PHE A 159 -3.13 -23.11 -5.00
C PHE A 159 -4.05 -21.90 -5.16
N ASP A 160 -4.67 -21.44 -4.08
CA ASP A 160 -5.54 -20.27 -4.12
C ASP A 160 -4.74 -18.99 -4.37
N ALA A 161 -3.50 -18.90 -3.84
CA ALA A 161 -2.62 -17.78 -4.12
C ALA A 161 -2.31 -17.66 -5.62
N GLU A 162 -1.99 -18.76 -6.31
CA GLU A 162 -1.74 -18.75 -7.76
C GLU A 162 -3.01 -18.37 -8.53
N ASN A 163 -4.17 -18.92 -8.19
CA ASN A 163 -5.44 -18.61 -8.85
C ASN A 163 -5.76 -17.11 -8.76
N TYR A 164 -5.67 -16.50 -7.59
CA TYR A 164 -5.89 -15.06 -7.44
C TYR A 164 -4.89 -14.23 -8.24
N LEU A 165 -3.63 -14.66 -8.35
CA LEU A 165 -2.62 -13.93 -9.13
C LEU A 165 -2.82 -14.09 -10.64
N VAL A 166 -3.27 -15.26 -11.11
CA VAL A 166 -3.67 -15.45 -12.52
C VAL A 166 -4.82 -14.52 -12.87
N ASP A 167 -5.83 -14.43 -12.01
CA ASP A 167 -6.92 -13.47 -12.18
C ASP A 167 -6.42 -12.03 -12.20
N ALA A 168 -5.51 -11.67 -11.27
CA ALA A 168 -4.94 -10.33 -11.20
C ALA A 168 -4.17 -9.96 -12.48
N VAL A 169 -3.35 -10.88 -13.01
CA VAL A 169 -2.62 -10.68 -14.27
C VAL A 169 -3.56 -10.65 -15.48
N THR A 170 -4.66 -11.37 -15.44
CA THR A 170 -5.69 -11.32 -16.49
C THR A 170 -6.39 -9.96 -16.53
N LEU A 171 -6.71 -9.38 -15.36
CA LEU A 171 -7.34 -8.07 -15.25
C LEU A 171 -6.37 -6.92 -15.56
N ALA A 172 -5.13 -7.05 -15.15
CA ALA A 172 -4.08 -6.04 -15.33
C ALA A 172 -2.79 -6.71 -15.82
N PRO A 173 -2.69 -7.00 -17.13
CA PRO A 173 -1.55 -7.72 -17.70
C PRO A 173 -0.21 -7.02 -17.52
N ASP A 174 -0.21 -5.71 -17.32
CA ASP A 174 0.98 -4.88 -17.16
C ASP A 174 1.17 -4.41 -15.70
N ASN A 175 0.57 -5.11 -14.74
CA ASN A 175 0.80 -4.84 -13.31
C ASN A 175 2.07 -5.57 -12.85
N PRO A 176 3.20 -4.88 -12.61
CA PRO A 176 4.46 -5.53 -12.25
C PRO A 176 4.38 -6.23 -10.89
N ARG A 177 3.54 -5.75 -9.95
CA ARG A 177 3.33 -6.40 -8.65
C ARG A 177 2.69 -7.78 -8.81
N ALA A 178 1.64 -7.88 -9.63
CA ALA A 178 0.97 -9.15 -9.89
C ALA A 178 1.91 -10.14 -10.58
N LEU A 179 2.66 -9.68 -11.59
CA LEU A 179 3.63 -10.50 -12.31
C LEU A 179 4.76 -11.01 -11.40
N VAL A 180 5.32 -10.15 -10.55
CA VAL A 180 6.37 -10.55 -9.60
C VAL A 180 5.82 -11.56 -8.60
N ALA A 181 4.64 -11.32 -8.02
CA ALA A 181 4.03 -12.22 -7.07
C ALA A 181 3.73 -13.60 -7.70
N LEU A 182 3.18 -13.64 -8.93
CA LEU A 182 2.94 -14.89 -9.65
C LEU A 182 4.25 -15.61 -9.98
N GLY A 183 5.29 -14.86 -10.32
CA GLY A 183 6.65 -15.42 -10.51
C GLY A 183 7.18 -16.07 -9.25
N GLN A 184 6.97 -15.48 -8.08
CA GLN A 184 7.40 -16.04 -6.79
C GLN A 184 6.68 -17.35 -6.45
N ILE A 185 5.37 -17.42 -6.63
CA ILE A 185 4.58 -18.66 -6.40
C ILE A 185 5.06 -19.76 -7.35
N ARG A 186 5.25 -19.47 -8.63
CA ARG A 186 5.71 -20.44 -9.64
C ARG A 186 7.14 -20.90 -9.41
N GLU A 187 8.03 -20.01 -8.96
CA GLU A 187 9.39 -20.38 -8.55
C GLU A 187 9.34 -21.34 -7.35
N ALA A 188 8.53 -21.05 -6.34
CA ALA A 188 8.37 -21.88 -5.16
C ALA A 188 7.79 -23.28 -5.51
N SER A 189 6.88 -23.34 -6.49
CA SER A 189 6.32 -24.63 -6.99
C SER A 189 7.25 -25.37 -7.96
N GLY A 190 8.41 -24.81 -8.31
CA GLY A 190 9.40 -25.43 -9.20
C GLY A 190 9.17 -25.14 -10.68
N ASP A 191 8.16 -24.35 -11.07
CA ASP A 191 7.96 -23.95 -12.46
C ASP A 191 8.85 -22.75 -12.82
N SER A 192 10.15 -23.00 -12.85
CA SER A 192 11.17 -22.00 -13.15
C SER A 192 10.99 -21.32 -14.51
N ARG A 193 10.40 -22.01 -15.49
CA ARG A 193 10.18 -21.45 -16.83
C ARG A 193 9.10 -20.36 -16.80
N GLN A 194 7.96 -20.64 -16.18
CA GLN A 194 6.90 -19.64 -16.07
C GLN A 194 7.26 -18.53 -15.10
N ALA A 195 7.99 -18.84 -14.02
CA ALA A 195 8.55 -17.83 -13.12
C ALA A 195 9.46 -16.85 -13.88
N LEU A 196 10.39 -17.36 -14.68
CA LEU A 196 11.28 -16.54 -15.52
C LEU A 196 10.49 -15.64 -16.47
N ALA A 197 9.46 -16.18 -17.13
CA ALA A 197 8.61 -15.39 -18.03
C ALA A 197 7.91 -14.25 -17.31
N ASN A 198 7.35 -14.49 -16.13
CA ASN A 198 6.67 -13.47 -15.32
C ASN A 198 7.63 -12.38 -14.83
N TYR A 199 8.80 -12.76 -14.29
CA TYR A 199 9.81 -11.80 -13.84
C TYR A 199 10.36 -10.96 -15.00
N SER A 200 10.62 -11.58 -16.16
CA SER A 200 11.11 -10.86 -17.35
C SER A 200 10.11 -9.81 -17.80
N ARG A 201 8.81 -10.18 -17.86
CA ARG A 201 7.75 -9.23 -18.19
C ARG A 201 7.63 -8.10 -17.17
N ALA A 202 7.74 -8.39 -15.87
CA ALA A 202 7.73 -7.36 -14.84
C ALA A 202 8.88 -6.35 -15.02
N LEU A 203 10.09 -6.81 -15.41
CA LEU A 203 11.23 -5.95 -15.70
C LEU A 203 11.10 -5.15 -16.99
N GLU A 204 10.39 -5.65 -17.98
CA GLU A 204 10.07 -4.88 -19.20
C GLU A 204 9.22 -3.67 -18.87
N ILE A 205 8.29 -3.80 -17.91
CA ILE A 205 7.38 -2.74 -17.46
C ILE A 205 8.10 -1.77 -16.50
N ASP A 206 8.77 -2.30 -15.49
CA ASP A 206 9.53 -1.53 -14.50
C ASP A 206 10.95 -2.11 -14.35
N ARG A 207 11.91 -1.41 -14.94
CA ARG A 207 13.32 -1.80 -14.93
C ARG A 207 14.02 -1.55 -13.60
N ASN A 208 13.42 -0.78 -12.70
CA ASN A 208 14.05 -0.42 -11.44
C ASN A 208 13.72 -1.43 -10.31
N GLN A 209 13.89 -2.74 -10.59
CA GLN A 209 13.64 -3.84 -9.68
C GLN A 209 14.88 -4.76 -9.57
N PRO A 210 15.92 -4.36 -8.83
CA PRO A 210 17.20 -5.09 -8.80
C PRO A 210 17.07 -6.53 -8.29
N THR A 211 16.15 -6.80 -7.35
CA THR A 211 15.87 -8.14 -6.83
C THR A 211 15.25 -9.04 -7.90
N VAL A 212 14.32 -8.52 -8.69
CA VAL A 212 13.70 -9.25 -9.80
C VAL A 212 14.72 -9.51 -10.91
N ALA A 213 15.59 -8.52 -11.20
CA ALA A 213 16.67 -8.69 -12.17
C ALA A 213 17.64 -9.81 -11.77
N ALA A 214 18.00 -9.91 -10.49
CA ALA A 214 18.81 -11.01 -9.97
C ALA A 214 18.11 -12.39 -10.14
N LYS A 215 16.78 -12.45 -9.87
CA LYS A 215 15.98 -13.67 -10.09
C LYS A 215 16.00 -14.10 -11.56
N VAL A 216 15.79 -13.17 -12.49
CA VAL A 216 15.85 -13.43 -13.93
C VAL A 216 17.23 -13.98 -14.32
N ALA A 217 18.33 -13.37 -13.84
CA ALA A 217 19.68 -13.82 -14.15
C ALA A 217 19.93 -15.25 -13.64
N THR A 218 19.49 -15.58 -12.43
CA THR A 218 19.63 -16.92 -11.84
C THR A 218 18.84 -17.96 -12.65
N LEU A 219 17.54 -17.72 -12.87
CA LEU A 219 16.67 -18.66 -13.56
C LEU A 219 17.04 -18.85 -15.05
N ALA A 220 17.53 -17.80 -15.72
CA ALA A 220 18.03 -17.90 -17.09
C ALA A 220 19.29 -18.77 -17.17
N GLY A 221 20.18 -18.69 -16.17
CA GLY A 221 21.35 -19.57 -16.06
C GLY A 221 20.96 -21.05 -15.89
N ASP A 222 20.02 -21.33 -15.01
CA ASP A 222 19.54 -22.71 -14.71
C ASP A 222 18.78 -23.31 -15.91
N THR A 223 17.97 -22.53 -16.62
CA THR A 223 17.22 -23.01 -17.79
C THR A 223 18.08 -23.22 -19.03
N SER A 224 19.28 -22.64 -19.09
CA SER A 224 20.25 -22.82 -20.18
C SER A 224 21.17 -24.02 -19.97
N ALA A 225 21.18 -24.63 -18.78
CA ALA A 225 21.95 -25.86 -18.54
C ALA A 225 21.36 -27.01 -19.36
N PRO A 226 22.19 -27.74 -20.15
CA PRO A 226 21.70 -28.87 -20.92
C PRO A 226 21.13 -29.91 -19.94
N VAL A 227 19.92 -30.39 -20.19
CA VAL A 227 19.38 -31.56 -19.51
C VAL A 227 20.26 -32.72 -19.92
N ILE A 228 21.24 -33.10 -19.08
CA ILE A 228 21.97 -34.33 -19.26
C ILE A 228 20.94 -35.41 -19.00
N ALA A 229 20.33 -35.94 -20.08
CA ALA A 229 19.53 -37.12 -20.01
C ALA A 229 20.44 -38.24 -19.55
N THR A 230 20.36 -38.58 -18.27
CA THR A 230 20.92 -39.84 -17.78
C THR A 230 20.13 -40.95 -18.44
N ALA A 231 20.68 -41.47 -19.56
CA ALA A 231 20.15 -42.67 -20.18
C ALA A 231 20.14 -43.78 -19.12
N PRO A 232 19.04 -44.53 -18.97
CA PRO A 232 19.02 -45.66 -18.09
C PRO A 232 20.11 -46.65 -18.56
N ALA A 233 21.03 -46.96 -17.66
CA ALA A 233 22.04 -47.98 -17.91
C ALA A 233 21.31 -49.27 -18.29
N GLY A 234 21.41 -49.66 -19.57
CA GLY A 234 20.87 -50.88 -20.09
C GLY A 234 21.54 -52.08 -19.42
N GLY A 235 20.85 -52.65 -18.45
CA GLY A 235 21.23 -53.96 -17.87
C GLY A 235 21.01 -55.05 -18.93
N GLY A 236 22.08 -55.37 -19.63
CA GLY A 236 22.14 -56.55 -20.47
C GLY A 236 22.07 -57.83 -19.63
N ALA A 237 20.88 -58.41 -19.54
CA ALA A 237 20.73 -59.76 -19.04
C ALA A 237 21.20 -60.75 -20.12
N SER A 238 22.43 -61.31 -19.98
CA SER A 238 22.89 -62.44 -20.77
C SER A 238 22.25 -63.71 -20.25
N TYR A 239 21.37 -64.31 -21.05
CA TYR A 239 20.93 -65.72 -20.84
C TYR A 239 22.04 -66.69 -21.33
N PRO A 240 22.35 -67.79 -20.61
CA PRO A 240 23.21 -68.77 -21.08
C PRO A 240 22.51 -69.76 -22.06
N PRO A 241 23.21 -70.31 -23.07
CA PRO A 241 22.64 -71.29 -23.97
C PRO A 241 22.55 -72.65 -23.32
N ARG A 242 21.54 -73.43 -23.70
CA ARG A 242 21.42 -74.87 -23.44
C ARG A 242 22.31 -75.66 -24.37
#